data_1ffbc2b17ec29043eac774476f46c860
#
_entry.id   1ffbc2b17ec29043eac774476f46c860
#
_cell.length_a   1.000
_cell.length_b   1.000
_cell.length_c   1.000
_cell.angle_alpha   90.00
_cell.angle_beta   90.00
_cell.angle_gamma   90.00
#
_symmetry.space_group_name_H-M   'P 1'
#
loop_
_entity.id
_entity.type
_entity.pdbx_description
1 polymer ?
#
loop_
_entity_poly.entity_id
_entity_poly.type
_entity_poly.pdbx_seq_one_letter_code
_entity_poly.pdbx_strand_id
1 'polypeptide(L)'
;MRRVNRAGALQRSAKLCDKKGLLSALRGTDRQWPQTPQISSVERMALTPRPTDAPFENRPMSEFLKTTDVLIEPRGLEGIVRLPKRPIGLIIFAHGSGSSRFSPRNAFVAQRLSDCGFATLLFDLLTADEEQDRRNVFDIPLLGCRLGEAIAWASTSSDVQRLPIGLFGASTGAAAALVAAANEPGRIRAVVSRGGRPDLAEEALFRVQAATLLIVGGLDYEVLDLNRRALALLRCQKRLDVVPRATHLFEEPGTLEAVVEASIGWLAAHVPEMSDDRRMDER
;
A
#
# COMPACT_ATOMS: atom_id res chain seq x y z
N MET A 1 19.16 32.67 2.59
CA MET A 1 17.71 32.40 2.42
C MET A 1 17.47 31.84 1.01
N ARG A 2 17.38 30.52 0.86
CA ARG A 2 17.03 29.87 -0.43
C ARG A 2 15.59 29.39 -0.34
N ARG A 3 14.69 30.02 -1.10
CA ARG A 3 13.32 29.55 -1.28
C ARG A 3 13.36 28.25 -2.09
N VAL A 4 13.01 27.11 -1.46
CA VAL A 4 12.83 25.84 -2.15
C VAL A 4 11.55 25.92 -2.97
N ASN A 5 11.70 25.69 -4.27
CA ASN A 5 10.67 25.86 -5.28
C ASN A 5 9.63 24.71 -5.17
N ARG A 6 8.49 24.96 -4.50
CA ARG A 6 7.38 24.00 -4.28
C ARG A 6 6.71 23.50 -5.58
N ALA A 7 6.93 24.20 -6.70
CA ALA A 7 6.34 23.86 -8.00
C ALA A 7 6.98 22.62 -8.67
N GLY A 8 8.18 22.24 -8.30
CA GLY A 8 8.94 21.16 -8.96
C GLY A 8 8.44 19.73 -8.65
N ALA A 9 7.79 19.52 -7.51
CA ALA A 9 7.30 18.19 -7.12
C ALA A 9 5.99 17.84 -7.83
N LEU A 10 5.07 18.80 -7.91
CA LEU A 10 3.79 18.64 -8.64
C LEU A 10 3.99 18.45 -10.15
N GLN A 11 5.00 19.13 -10.74
CA GLN A 11 5.32 18.96 -12.17
C GLN A 11 5.95 17.60 -12.50
N ARG A 12 6.62 16.93 -11.58
CA ARG A 12 7.19 15.59 -11.82
C ARG A 12 6.12 14.51 -11.84
N SER A 13 5.14 14.53 -10.93
CA SER A 13 4.00 13.59 -10.96
C SER A 13 3.15 13.75 -12.22
N ALA A 14 2.85 14.98 -12.64
CA ALA A 14 2.06 15.23 -13.84
C ALA A 14 2.73 14.77 -15.16
N LYS A 15 4.08 14.81 -15.23
CA LYS A 15 4.81 14.36 -16.42
C LYS A 15 4.85 12.82 -16.58
N LEU A 16 4.68 12.05 -15.51
CA LEU A 16 4.62 10.57 -15.60
C LEU A 16 3.29 10.04 -16.14
N CYS A 17 2.21 10.83 -16.08
CA CYS A 17 0.88 10.43 -16.53
C CYS A 17 0.58 10.77 -18.00
N ASP A 18 1.52 11.34 -18.76
CA ASP A 18 1.29 11.68 -20.17
C ASP A 18 1.43 10.43 -21.05
N LYS A 19 0.28 9.90 -21.52
CA LYS A 19 0.15 8.65 -22.29
C LYS A 19 0.99 8.57 -23.57
N LYS A 20 1.54 9.67 -24.07
CA LYS A 20 2.27 9.70 -25.35
C LYS A 20 3.74 9.30 -25.26
N GLY A 21 4.34 9.30 -24.09
CA GLY A 21 5.76 8.99 -23.90
C GLY A 21 6.10 7.52 -23.61
N LEU A 22 5.15 6.73 -23.11
CA LEU A 22 5.41 5.35 -22.66
C LEU A 22 5.14 4.26 -23.70
N LEU A 23 4.36 4.54 -24.74
CA LEU A 23 3.96 3.52 -25.74
C LEU A 23 5.03 3.18 -26.80
N SER A 24 6.14 3.90 -26.86
CA SER A 24 7.20 3.62 -27.84
C SER A 24 8.27 2.61 -27.38
N ALA A 25 8.31 2.27 -26.10
CA ALA A 25 9.36 1.42 -25.51
C ALA A 25 8.97 -0.06 -25.34
N LEU A 26 7.71 -0.43 -25.58
CA LEU A 26 7.19 -1.78 -25.24
C LEU A 26 6.76 -2.63 -26.45
N ARG A 27 7.39 -2.45 -27.61
CA ARG A 27 7.23 -3.43 -28.72
C ARG A 27 8.52 -4.21 -28.90
N GLY A 28 8.54 -5.41 -28.39
CA GLY A 28 9.54 -6.42 -28.73
C GLY A 28 10.05 -7.21 -27.53
N THR A 29 9.54 -8.37 -27.37
CA THR A 29 10.21 -9.68 -27.29
C THR A 29 9.36 -10.68 -26.51
N ASP A 30 8.87 -11.71 -27.21
CA ASP A 30 8.48 -12.99 -26.62
C ASP A 30 9.66 -13.54 -25.81
N ARG A 31 9.57 -13.54 -24.51
CA ARG A 31 10.52 -14.25 -23.64
C ARG A 31 9.80 -15.38 -22.92
N GLN A 32 10.14 -16.59 -23.31
CA GLN A 32 9.87 -17.79 -22.53
C GLN A 32 10.48 -17.66 -21.13
N TRP A 33 9.67 -17.87 -20.10
CA TRP A 33 10.11 -17.91 -18.70
C TRP A 33 10.93 -19.16 -18.42
N PRO A 34 12.05 -19.08 -17.67
CA PRO A 34 12.83 -20.23 -17.29
C PRO A 34 12.06 -21.14 -16.32
N GLN A 35 12.12 -22.43 -16.56
CA GLN A 35 11.54 -23.47 -15.70
C GLN A 35 12.19 -23.50 -14.33
N THR A 36 11.39 -23.69 -13.30
CA THR A 36 11.74 -23.65 -11.86
C THR A 36 12.66 -24.80 -11.46
N PRO A 37 13.75 -24.56 -10.69
CA PRO A 37 14.42 -25.63 -9.93
C PRO A 37 13.56 -26.02 -8.73
N GLN A 38 13.42 -27.32 -8.50
CA GLN A 38 12.83 -27.88 -7.28
C GLN A 38 13.71 -27.50 -6.08
N ILE A 39 13.14 -26.80 -5.09
CA ILE A 39 13.81 -26.45 -3.85
C ILE A 39 13.40 -27.48 -2.79
N SER A 40 14.39 -28.28 -2.36
CA SER A 40 14.32 -29.14 -1.18
C SER A 40 14.16 -28.28 0.09
N SER A 41 13.46 -28.87 1.07
CA SER A 41 13.19 -28.41 2.43
C SER A 41 14.22 -27.42 2.99
N VAL A 42 13.75 -26.16 3.22
CA VAL A 42 14.51 -25.14 3.94
C VAL A 42 14.16 -25.20 5.41
N GLU A 43 15.19 -25.44 6.22
CA GLU A 43 15.19 -25.43 7.68
C GLU A 43 14.58 -24.14 8.25
N ARG A 44 13.71 -24.30 9.25
CA ARG A 44 13.23 -23.21 10.10
C ARG A 44 14.39 -22.70 10.95
N MET A 45 15.00 -21.60 10.57
CA MET A 45 15.78 -20.81 11.51
C MET A 45 14.83 -20.06 12.44
N ALA A 46 14.78 -20.49 13.69
CA ALA A 46 14.11 -19.79 14.76
C ALA A 46 14.83 -18.45 15.00
N LEU A 47 14.18 -17.36 14.63
CA LEU A 47 14.60 -16.01 15.07
C LEU A 47 14.20 -15.86 16.53
N THR A 48 15.17 -15.68 17.41
CA THR A 48 14.96 -15.29 18.81
C THR A 48 14.20 -13.95 18.87
N PRO A 49 13.14 -13.82 19.69
CA PRO A 49 12.41 -12.58 19.82
C PRO A 49 13.28 -11.49 20.45
N ARG A 50 13.25 -10.28 19.87
CA ARG A 50 13.86 -9.09 20.48
C ARG A 50 13.00 -8.63 21.66
N PRO A 51 13.56 -8.03 22.73
CA PRO A 51 12.82 -7.68 23.95
C PRO A 51 12.01 -6.38 23.83
N THR A 52 11.13 -6.28 22.83
CA THR A 52 10.16 -5.18 22.67
C THR A 52 8.74 -5.70 22.46
N ASP A 53 8.50 -6.99 22.71
CA ASP A 53 7.18 -7.62 22.57
C ASP A 53 6.30 -7.37 23.84
N ALA A 54 5.99 -6.11 24.14
CA ALA A 54 4.80 -5.83 24.91
C ALA A 54 3.60 -5.98 23.95
N PRO A 55 2.62 -6.84 24.28
CA PRO A 55 1.47 -7.04 23.42
C PRO A 55 0.71 -5.71 23.24
N PHE A 56 0.31 -5.40 22.00
CA PHE A 56 -0.51 -4.24 21.62
C PHE A 56 -1.89 -4.21 22.32
N GLU A 57 -2.21 -5.22 23.13
CA GLU A 57 -3.52 -5.46 23.75
C GLU A 57 -3.95 -4.42 24.79
N ASN A 58 -3.11 -3.48 25.21
CA ASN A 58 -3.41 -2.54 26.30
C ASN A 58 -3.19 -1.06 25.98
N ARG A 59 -3.20 -0.65 24.71
CA ARG A 59 -3.33 0.79 24.41
C ARG A 59 -4.81 1.18 24.49
N PRO A 60 -5.17 2.21 25.30
CA PRO A 60 -6.55 2.69 25.34
C PRO A 60 -6.96 3.07 23.92
N MET A 61 -8.13 2.59 23.48
CA MET A 61 -8.76 2.97 22.21
C MET A 61 -8.63 4.48 22.05
N SER A 62 -8.20 4.94 20.86
CA SER A 62 -7.98 6.36 20.61
C SER A 62 -9.27 7.13 20.91
N GLU A 63 -9.26 7.92 21.96
CA GLU A 63 -10.45 8.58 22.53
C GLU A 63 -11.16 9.54 21.56
N PHE A 64 -10.50 9.92 20.44
CA PHE A 64 -11.09 10.80 19.43
C PHE A 64 -10.54 10.47 18.02
N LEU A 65 -11.39 9.88 17.22
CA LEU A 65 -11.18 9.68 15.80
C LEU A 65 -11.92 10.77 15.01
N LYS A 66 -11.18 11.66 14.35
CA LYS A 66 -11.76 12.61 13.39
C LYS A 66 -11.88 11.92 12.02
N THR A 67 -13.07 11.85 11.47
CA THR A 67 -13.32 11.42 10.09
C THR A 67 -13.68 12.63 9.24
N THR A 68 -13.04 12.79 8.08
CA THR A 68 -13.22 13.94 7.19
C THR A 68 -13.21 13.49 5.74
N ASP A 69 -14.19 13.96 4.97
CA ASP A 69 -14.16 13.82 3.52
C ASP A 69 -13.13 14.79 2.94
N VAL A 70 -12.42 14.34 1.92
CA VAL A 70 -11.36 15.10 1.26
C VAL A 70 -11.46 14.96 -0.24
N LEU A 71 -10.93 15.96 -0.96
CA LEU A 71 -10.73 15.92 -2.40
C LEU A 71 -9.22 15.91 -2.68
N ILE A 72 -8.78 14.98 -3.49
CA ILE A 72 -7.37 14.83 -3.88
C ILE A 72 -7.17 15.48 -5.24
N GLU A 73 -6.52 16.64 -5.21
CA GLU A 73 -6.20 17.38 -6.42
C GLU A 73 -5.01 16.75 -7.20
N PRO A 74 -4.93 16.95 -8.53
CA PRO A 74 -5.72 17.91 -9.34
C PRO A 74 -7.02 17.34 -9.94
N ARG A 75 -7.38 16.10 -9.64
CA ARG A 75 -8.53 15.42 -10.24
C ARG A 75 -9.81 15.52 -9.42
N GLY A 76 -9.71 15.96 -8.16
CA GLY A 76 -10.83 15.96 -7.24
C GLY A 76 -11.26 14.52 -6.87
N LEU A 77 -10.30 13.56 -6.76
CA LEU A 77 -10.64 12.22 -6.34
C LEU A 77 -11.18 12.24 -4.91
N GLU A 78 -12.34 11.66 -4.73
CA GLU A 78 -13.01 11.67 -3.43
C GLU A 78 -12.36 10.69 -2.46
N GLY A 79 -12.15 11.12 -1.22
CA GLY A 79 -11.52 10.32 -0.18
C GLY A 79 -12.08 10.57 1.19
N ILE A 80 -11.79 9.64 2.11
CA ILE A 80 -12.15 9.69 3.53
C ILE A 80 -10.88 9.51 4.33
N VAL A 81 -10.51 10.53 5.13
CA VAL A 81 -9.42 10.45 6.09
C VAL A 81 -9.98 10.12 7.46
N ARG A 82 -9.38 9.14 8.12
CA ARG A 82 -9.58 8.88 9.56
C ARG A 82 -8.30 9.25 10.29
N LEU A 83 -8.41 10.16 11.25
CA LEU A 83 -7.28 10.74 11.93
C LEU A 83 -7.39 10.51 13.45
N PRO A 84 -6.60 9.59 14.03
CA PRO A 84 -6.48 9.46 15.48
C PRO A 84 -5.86 10.72 16.09
N LYS A 85 -6.07 10.94 17.39
CA LYS A 85 -5.55 12.10 18.13
C LYS A 85 -4.02 12.24 18.05
N ARG A 86 -3.30 11.12 18.00
CA ARG A 86 -1.83 11.04 17.89
C ARG A 86 -1.45 10.03 16.83
N PRO A 87 -1.50 10.42 15.56
CA PRO A 87 -1.22 9.48 14.47
C PRO A 87 0.28 9.14 14.43
N ILE A 88 0.58 7.84 14.30
CA ILE A 88 1.94 7.31 14.21
C ILE A 88 2.43 7.12 12.78
N GLY A 89 1.54 7.20 11.80
CA GLY A 89 1.79 7.08 10.37
C GLY A 89 0.50 7.20 9.59
N LEU A 90 0.60 7.38 8.27
CA LEU A 90 -0.53 7.42 7.35
C LEU A 90 -0.54 6.17 6.48
N ILE A 91 -1.65 5.46 6.43
CA ILE A 91 -1.85 4.32 5.53
C ILE A 91 -2.83 4.71 4.43
N ILE A 92 -2.36 4.72 3.18
CA ILE A 92 -3.17 5.04 2.00
C ILE A 92 -3.64 3.73 1.36
N PHE A 93 -4.96 3.63 1.13
CA PHE A 93 -5.60 2.43 0.62
C PHE A 93 -5.78 2.51 -0.90
N ALA A 94 -5.38 1.46 -1.60
CA ALA A 94 -5.70 1.21 -3.01
C ALA A 94 -6.68 0.04 -3.11
N HIS A 95 -7.93 0.35 -3.44
CA HIS A 95 -8.98 -0.66 -3.61
C HIS A 95 -8.79 -1.48 -4.90
N GLY A 96 -9.43 -2.66 -4.96
CA GLY A 96 -9.43 -3.50 -6.15
C GLY A 96 -10.46 -3.06 -7.20
N SER A 97 -10.41 -3.73 -8.35
CA SER A 97 -11.37 -3.51 -9.45
C SER A 97 -12.82 -3.75 -8.99
N GLY A 98 -13.74 -2.87 -9.40
CA GLY A 98 -15.15 -2.93 -9.02
C GLY A 98 -15.42 -2.61 -7.54
N SER A 99 -14.47 -1.96 -6.86
CA SER A 99 -14.57 -1.49 -5.47
C SER A 99 -14.35 0.01 -5.42
N SER A 100 -14.51 0.61 -4.23
CA SER A 100 -14.37 2.06 -4.00
C SER A 100 -13.84 2.33 -2.59
N ARG A 101 -13.73 3.61 -2.24
CA ARG A 101 -13.46 4.08 -0.87
C ARG A 101 -14.44 3.53 0.19
N PHE A 102 -15.62 3.08 -0.24
CA PHE A 102 -16.65 2.48 0.60
C PHE A 102 -16.54 0.96 0.75
N SER A 103 -15.48 0.33 0.24
CA SER A 103 -15.26 -1.12 0.42
C SER A 103 -15.41 -1.54 1.88
N PRO A 104 -16.37 -2.41 2.23
CA PRO A 104 -16.57 -2.82 3.63
C PRO A 104 -15.33 -3.48 4.23
N ARG A 105 -14.63 -4.31 3.45
CA ARG A 105 -13.41 -5.00 3.89
C ARG A 105 -12.26 -4.02 4.13
N ASN A 106 -12.05 -3.06 3.22
CA ASN A 106 -11.02 -2.04 3.43
C ASN A 106 -11.38 -1.10 4.59
N ALA A 107 -12.67 -0.75 4.74
CA ALA A 107 -13.14 0.05 5.85
C ALA A 107 -12.92 -0.65 7.21
N PHE A 108 -13.14 -1.96 7.27
CA PHE A 108 -12.85 -2.76 8.45
C PHE A 108 -11.36 -2.75 8.81
N VAL A 109 -10.48 -3.02 7.84
CA VAL A 109 -9.02 -2.97 8.05
C VAL A 109 -8.58 -1.57 8.45
N ALA A 110 -9.08 -0.52 7.79
CA ALA A 110 -8.74 0.87 8.08
C ALA A 110 -9.18 1.28 9.49
N GLN A 111 -10.37 0.83 9.95
CA GLN A 111 -10.82 1.07 11.32
C GLN A 111 -9.86 0.46 12.32
N ARG A 112 -9.49 -0.82 12.13
CA ARG A 112 -8.58 -1.53 13.05
C ARG A 112 -7.19 -0.90 13.08
N LEU A 113 -6.68 -0.44 11.93
CA LEU A 113 -5.43 0.31 11.87
C LEU A 113 -5.54 1.66 12.60
N SER A 114 -6.69 2.35 12.48
CA SER A 114 -6.92 3.61 13.20
C SER A 114 -7.02 3.40 14.71
N ASP A 115 -7.61 2.30 15.16
CA ASP A 115 -7.65 1.91 16.58
C ASP A 115 -6.23 1.69 17.14
N CYS A 116 -5.29 1.27 16.28
CA CYS A 116 -3.87 1.12 16.60
C CYS A 116 -3.03 2.40 16.40
N GLY A 117 -3.68 3.54 16.09
CA GLY A 117 -3.03 4.83 15.99
C GLY A 117 -2.55 5.24 14.60
N PHE A 118 -2.86 4.49 13.53
CA PHE A 118 -2.57 4.93 12.18
C PHE A 118 -3.66 5.87 11.65
N ALA A 119 -3.27 6.99 11.05
CA ALA A 119 -4.16 7.71 10.15
C ALA A 119 -4.40 6.84 8.90
N THR A 120 -5.62 6.86 8.34
CA THR A 120 -5.94 6.12 7.14
C THR A 120 -6.62 7.01 6.10
N LEU A 121 -6.27 6.82 4.83
CA LEU A 121 -6.93 7.45 3.69
C LEU A 121 -7.50 6.36 2.79
N LEU A 122 -8.83 6.30 2.69
CA LEU A 122 -9.55 5.52 1.69
C LEU A 122 -10.02 6.49 0.61
N PHE A 123 -9.69 6.25 -0.66
CA PHE A 123 -10.08 7.14 -1.74
C PHE A 123 -10.38 6.34 -3.01
N ASP A 124 -11.12 6.94 -3.92
CA ASP A 124 -11.41 6.33 -5.22
C ASP A 124 -10.25 6.57 -6.16
N LEU A 125 -9.73 5.48 -6.75
CA LEU A 125 -8.58 5.51 -7.65
C LEU A 125 -8.90 6.15 -9.01
N LEU A 126 -10.17 6.28 -9.35
CA LEU A 126 -10.65 6.85 -10.60
C LEU A 126 -11.79 7.83 -10.29
N THR A 127 -11.98 8.81 -11.17
CA THR A 127 -13.19 9.61 -11.17
C THR A 127 -14.36 8.79 -11.70
N ALA A 128 -15.61 9.21 -11.42
CA ALA A 128 -16.81 8.54 -11.91
C ALA A 128 -16.81 8.43 -13.46
N ASP A 129 -16.29 9.42 -14.17
CA ASP A 129 -16.17 9.39 -15.63
C ASP A 129 -15.12 8.40 -16.10
N GLU A 130 -13.99 8.31 -15.40
CA GLU A 130 -12.93 7.36 -15.73
C GLU A 130 -13.35 5.91 -15.49
N GLU A 131 -14.19 5.62 -14.47
CA GLU A 131 -14.71 4.28 -14.18
C GLU A 131 -15.65 3.74 -15.26
N GLN A 132 -16.30 4.60 -16.04
CA GLN A 132 -17.16 4.17 -17.15
C GLN A 132 -16.39 3.39 -18.21
N ASP A 133 -15.10 3.66 -18.39
CA ASP A 133 -14.24 2.84 -19.24
C ASP A 133 -13.60 1.72 -18.41
N ARG A 134 -14.13 0.50 -18.55
CA ARG A 134 -13.61 -0.68 -17.84
C ARG A 134 -12.13 -0.96 -18.06
N ARG A 135 -11.51 -0.44 -19.10
CA ARG A 135 -10.07 -0.57 -19.34
C ARG A 135 -9.26 0.16 -18.27
N ASN A 136 -9.76 1.29 -17.78
CA ASN A 136 -9.09 2.08 -16.75
C ASN A 136 -9.01 1.33 -15.40
N VAL A 137 -10.01 0.50 -15.09
CA VAL A 137 -10.07 -0.27 -13.84
C VAL A 137 -8.95 -1.31 -13.73
N PHE A 138 -8.37 -1.70 -14.89
CA PHE A 138 -7.24 -2.63 -14.98
C PHE A 138 -5.96 -1.97 -15.49
N ASP A 139 -5.95 -0.66 -15.74
CA ASP A 139 -4.77 0.11 -16.14
C ASP A 139 -3.88 0.39 -14.92
N ILE A 140 -3.05 -0.58 -14.56
CA ILE A 140 -2.19 -0.48 -13.36
C ILE A 140 -1.28 0.74 -13.39
N PRO A 141 -0.64 1.13 -14.51
CA PRO A 141 0.07 2.40 -14.61
C PRO A 141 -0.78 3.62 -14.25
N LEU A 142 -2.02 3.70 -14.75
CA LEU A 142 -2.96 4.77 -14.41
C LEU A 142 -3.29 4.76 -12.92
N LEU A 143 -3.66 3.61 -12.36
CA LEU A 143 -4.00 3.49 -10.94
C LEU A 143 -2.80 3.83 -10.04
N GLY A 144 -1.59 3.44 -10.45
CA GLY A 144 -0.34 3.81 -9.76
C GLY A 144 -0.10 5.33 -9.77
N CYS A 145 -0.40 6.02 -10.88
CA CYS A 145 -0.34 7.49 -10.97
C CYS A 145 -1.35 8.14 -10.02
N ARG A 146 -2.59 7.63 -9.95
CA ARG A 146 -3.62 8.15 -9.03
C ARG A 146 -3.19 8.00 -7.56
N LEU A 147 -2.56 6.88 -7.23
CA LEU A 147 -1.99 6.69 -5.90
C LEU A 147 -0.82 7.65 -5.64
N GLY A 148 0.00 7.97 -6.66
CA GLY A 148 1.02 9.01 -6.60
C GLY A 148 0.43 10.41 -6.32
N GLU A 149 -0.74 10.74 -6.90
CA GLU A 149 -1.47 11.99 -6.60
C GLU A 149 -1.92 12.03 -5.13
N ALA A 150 -2.40 10.90 -4.57
CA ALA A 150 -2.77 10.81 -3.16
C ALA A 150 -1.54 10.96 -2.22
N ILE A 151 -0.40 10.38 -2.58
CA ILE A 151 0.87 10.55 -1.86
C ILE A 151 1.33 12.02 -1.91
N ALA A 152 1.20 12.68 -3.06
CA ALA A 152 1.52 14.10 -3.20
C ALA A 152 0.58 14.99 -2.37
N TRP A 153 -0.72 14.71 -2.39
CA TRP A 153 -1.73 15.37 -1.55
C TRP A 153 -1.39 15.25 -0.07
N ALA A 154 -1.05 14.05 0.39
CA ALA A 154 -0.66 13.83 1.78
C ALA A 154 0.49 14.72 2.24
N SER A 155 1.40 15.11 1.34
CA SER A 155 2.56 15.98 1.65
C SER A 155 2.21 17.45 1.82
N THR A 156 1.03 17.84 1.37
CA THR A 156 0.56 19.23 1.44
C THR A 156 -0.60 19.40 2.43
N SER A 157 -1.21 18.30 2.86
CA SER A 157 -2.29 18.29 3.84
C SER A 157 -1.76 18.54 5.25
N SER A 158 -2.20 19.61 5.91
CA SER A 158 -1.73 20.03 7.23
C SER A 158 -1.82 18.93 8.30
N ASP A 159 -2.83 18.08 8.21
CA ASP A 159 -3.12 17.06 9.22
C ASP A 159 -2.20 15.84 9.11
N VAL A 160 -1.65 15.55 7.92
CA VAL A 160 -0.90 14.30 7.65
C VAL A 160 0.47 14.49 6.98
N GLN A 161 0.85 15.71 6.58
CA GLN A 161 2.06 15.99 5.78
C GLN A 161 3.38 15.53 6.39
N ARG A 162 3.42 15.36 7.72
CA ARG A 162 4.63 14.94 8.46
C ARG A 162 4.64 13.45 8.78
N LEU A 163 3.55 12.73 8.48
CA LEU A 163 3.44 11.33 8.82
C LEU A 163 4.24 10.45 7.84
N PRO A 164 4.95 9.43 8.32
CA PRO A 164 5.49 8.40 7.47
C PRO A 164 4.37 7.63 6.78
N ILE A 165 4.58 7.24 5.52
CA ILE A 165 3.53 6.68 4.67
C ILE A 165 3.75 5.18 4.45
N GLY A 166 2.68 4.41 4.68
CA GLY A 166 2.51 3.04 4.21
C GLY A 166 1.37 2.94 3.19
N LEU A 167 1.40 1.92 2.36
CA LEU A 167 0.36 1.61 1.39
C LEU A 167 -0.31 0.28 1.72
N PHE A 168 -1.63 0.22 1.54
CA PHE A 168 -2.41 -1.00 1.64
C PHE A 168 -3.18 -1.22 0.34
N GLY A 169 -2.82 -2.25 -0.41
CA GLY A 169 -3.46 -2.58 -1.69
C GLY A 169 -4.26 -3.87 -1.63
N ALA A 170 -5.44 -3.89 -2.26
CA ALA A 170 -6.27 -5.07 -2.38
C ALA A 170 -6.45 -5.47 -3.86
N SER A 171 -6.27 -6.75 -4.19
CA SER A 171 -6.42 -7.27 -5.56
C SER A 171 -5.58 -6.48 -6.56
N THR A 172 -6.17 -5.87 -7.61
CA THR A 172 -5.47 -4.99 -8.57
C THR A 172 -4.86 -3.76 -7.91
N GLY A 173 -5.47 -3.24 -6.84
CA GLY A 173 -4.92 -2.13 -6.06
C GLY A 173 -3.56 -2.43 -5.41
N ALA A 174 -3.25 -3.71 -5.16
CA ALA A 174 -1.93 -4.10 -4.68
C ALA A 174 -0.84 -3.87 -5.75
N ALA A 175 -1.13 -4.13 -7.02
CA ALA A 175 -0.20 -3.80 -8.10
C ALA A 175 0.00 -2.28 -8.21
N ALA A 176 -1.08 -1.50 -8.14
CA ALA A 176 -0.98 -0.04 -8.12
C ALA A 176 -0.13 0.48 -6.95
N ALA A 177 -0.29 -0.11 -5.75
CA ALA A 177 0.51 0.24 -4.58
C ALA A 177 2.01 -0.07 -4.78
N LEU A 178 2.34 -1.21 -5.38
CA LEU A 178 3.72 -1.58 -5.69
C LEU A 178 4.34 -0.67 -6.76
N VAL A 179 3.58 -0.31 -7.80
CA VAL A 179 4.01 0.66 -8.82
C VAL A 179 4.26 2.03 -8.20
N ALA A 180 3.34 2.52 -7.36
CA ALA A 180 3.52 3.79 -6.67
C ALA A 180 4.74 3.77 -5.74
N ALA A 181 4.94 2.70 -4.96
CA ALA A 181 6.10 2.53 -4.09
C ALA A 181 7.42 2.49 -4.87
N ALA A 182 7.44 1.87 -6.06
CA ALA A 182 8.61 1.84 -6.94
C ALA A 182 8.94 3.21 -7.55
N ASN A 183 7.93 4.06 -7.77
CA ASN A 183 8.07 5.39 -8.33
C ASN A 183 8.43 6.46 -7.27
N GLU A 184 8.16 6.19 -5.99
CA GLU A 184 8.43 7.07 -4.85
C GLU A 184 9.42 6.42 -3.85
N PRO A 185 10.65 6.07 -4.30
CA PRO A 185 11.62 5.37 -3.46
C PRO A 185 11.99 6.22 -2.24
N GLY A 186 12.05 5.57 -1.08
CA GLY A 186 12.37 6.23 0.20
C GLY A 186 11.21 6.99 0.84
N ARG A 187 10.14 7.30 0.12
CA ARG A 187 8.96 7.97 0.65
C ARG A 187 7.96 6.99 1.27
N ILE A 188 7.78 5.85 0.63
CA ILE A 188 6.93 4.78 1.13
C ILE A 188 7.76 3.84 1.99
N ARG A 189 7.34 3.65 3.24
CA ARG A 189 8.03 2.81 4.21
C ARG A 189 7.65 1.35 4.12
N ALA A 190 6.36 1.08 3.92
CA ALA A 190 5.85 -0.27 3.84
C ALA A 190 4.70 -0.39 2.84
N VAL A 191 4.55 -1.58 2.27
CA VAL A 191 3.41 -1.99 1.44
C VAL A 191 2.82 -3.26 2.02
N VAL A 192 1.49 -3.28 2.17
CA VAL A 192 0.71 -4.49 2.45
C VAL A 192 -0.17 -4.80 1.25
N SER A 193 -0.10 -6.01 0.75
CA SER A 193 -0.91 -6.55 -0.35
C SER A 193 -1.85 -7.61 0.19
N ARG A 194 -3.17 -7.39 0.14
CA ARG A 194 -4.20 -8.35 0.54
C ARG A 194 -4.87 -8.98 -0.67
N GLY A 195 -4.73 -10.29 -0.85
CA GLY A 195 -5.27 -11.02 -2.02
C GLY A 195 -4.83 -10.34 -3.31
N GLY A 196 -3.61 -9.83 -3.33
CA GLY A 196 -3.14 -8.94 -4.36
C GLY A 196 -2.72 -9.65 -5.64
N ARG A 197 -2.70 -8.89 -6.73
CA ARG A 197 -2.16 -9.25 -8.04
C ARG A 197 -0.83 -8.52 -8.27
N PRO A 198 0.22 -8.83 -7.45
CA PRO A 198 1.52 -8.17 -7.55
C PRO A 198 2.22 -8.44 -8.90
N ASP A 199 1.85 -9.53 -9.58
CA ASP A 199 2.30 -9.87 -10.92
C ASP A 199 2.02 -8.75 -11.93
N LEU A 200 0.91 -8.02 -11.78
CA LEU A 200 0.54 -6.90 -12.64
C LEU A 200 1.42 -5.64 -12.44
N ALA A 201 2.26 -5.60 -11.40
CA ALA A 201 3.25 -4.54 -11.24
C ALA A 201 4.51 -4.76 -12.10
N GLU A 202 4.67 -5.93 -12.69
CA GLU A 202 5.71 -6.26 -13.68
C GLU A 202 7.12 -5.83 -13.25
N GLU A 203 7.81 -5.05 -14.08
CA GLU A 203 9.17 -4.58 -13.82
C GLU A 203 9.29 -3.64 -12.59
N ALA A 204 8.18 -3.06 -12.13
CA ALA A 204 8.20 -2.23 -10.93
C ALA A 204 8.63 -3.04 -9.68
N LEU A 205 8.35 -4.35 -9.63
CA LEU A 205 8.73 -5.23 -8.51
C LEU A 205 10.23 -5.15 -8.17
N PHE A 206 11.11 -5.08 -9.17
CA PHE A 206 12.56 -5.01 -8.96
C PHE A 206 13.02 -3.67 -8.33
N ARG A 207 12.18 -2.62 -8.44
CA ARG A 207 12.50 -1.26 -7.97
C ARG A 207 11.88 -0.91 -6.62
N VAL A 208 10.95 -1.74 -6.11
CA VAL A 208 10.32 -1.53 -4.81
C VAL A 208 11.38 -1.58 -3.71
N GLN A 209 11.50 -0.50 -2.93
CA GLN A 209 12.38 -0.41 -1.76
C GLN A 209 11.61 -0.56 -0.44
N ALA A 210 10.33 -0.27 -0.44
CA ALA A 210 9.45 -0.36 0.72
C ALA A 210 9.36 -1.81 1.22
N ALA A 211 9.39 -2.00 2.54
CA ALA A 211 9.16 -3.31 3.14
C ALA A 211 7.78 -3.85 2.72
N THR A 212 7.71 -5.03 2.11
CA THR A 212 6.51 -5.53 1.44
C THR A 212 5.99 -6.81 2.07
N LEU A 213 4.73 -6.80 2.53
CA LEU A 213 3.98 -7.96 2.99
C LEU A 213 2.94 -8.36 1.94
N LEU A 214 3.00 -9.61 1.51
CA LEU A 214 1.97 -10.23 0.67
C LEU A 214 1.12 -11.14 1.53
N ILE A 215 -0.22 -10.93 1.56
CA ILE A 215 -1.17 -11.75 2.32
C ILE A 215 -2.12 -12.40 1.32
N VAL A 216 -2.20 -13.72 1.32
CA VAL A 216 -3.00 -14.48 0.35
C VAL A 216 -3.83 -15.55 1.06
N GLY A 217 -5.04 -15.78 0.58
CA GLY A 217 -5.88 -16.87 1.06
C GLY A 217 -5.31 -18.24 0.65
N GLY A 218 -5.30 -19.20 1.59
CA GLY A 218 -4.76 -20.53 1.35
C GLY A 218 -5.55 -21.36 0.34
N LEU A 219 -6.80 -20.98 0.05
CA LEU A 219 -7.66 -21.59 -0.97
C LEU A 219 -7.66 -20.81 -2.30
N ASP A 220 -6.99 -19.66 -2.37
CA ASP A 220 -6.81 -18.86 -3.58
C ASP A 220 -5.53 -19.30 -4.31
N TYR A 221 -5.55 -20.53 -4.83
CA TYR A 221 -4.35 -21.21 -5.34
C TYR A 221 -3.66 -20.47 -6.48
N GLU A 222 -4.43 -19.90 -7.41
CA GLU A 222 -3.88 -19.16 -8.55
C GLU A 222 -3.16 -17.89 -8.06
N VAL A 223 -3.81 -17.09 -7.22
CA VAL A 223 -3.24 -15.86 -6.68
C VAL A 223 -2.05 -16.17 -5.76
N LEU A 224 -2.10 -17.29 -5.02
CA LEU A 224 -0.96 -17.73 -4.19
C LEU A 224 0.29 -18.01 -5.03
N ASP A 225 0.14 -18.67 -6.17
CA ASP A 225 1.28 -18.93 -7.08
C ASP A 225 1.82 -17.64 -7.69
N LEU A 226 0.95 -16.72 -8.12
CA LEU A 226 1.34 -15.39 -8.60
C LEU A 226 2.12 -14.60 -7.53
N ASN A 227 1.68 -14.67 -6.27
CA ASN A 227 2.36 -13.98 -5.17
C ASN A 227 3.73 -14.63 -4.84
N ARG A 228 3.89 -15.94 -4.93
CA ARG A 228 5.19 -16.63 -4.78
C ARG A 228 6.19 -16.17 -5.85
N ARG A 229 5.74 -16.05 -7.10
CA ARG A 229 6.57 -15.54 -8.20
C ARG A 229 6.96 -14.08 -7.98
N ALA A 230 6.01 -13.22 -7.62
CA ALA A 230 6.28 -11.82 -7.33
C ALA A 230 7.22 -11.66 -6.12
N LEU A 231 7.05 -12.48 -5.07
CA LEU A 231 7.95 -12.50 -3.92
C LEU A 231 9.40 -12.75 -4.35
N ALA A 232 9.64 -13.66 -5.29
CA ALA A 232 10.99 -13.93 -5.79
C ALA A 232 11.62 -12.72 -6.49
N LEU A 233 10.81 -11.87 -7.15
CA LEU A 233 11.26 -10.69 -7.90
C LEU A 233 11.52 -9.47 -7.01
N LEU A 234 10.80 -9.30 -5.92
CA LEU A 234 11.02 -8.23 -4.95
C LEU A 234 12.43 -8.31 -4.36
N ARG A 235 13.11 -7.17 -4.23
CA ARG A 235 14.48 -7.05 -3.69
C ARG A 235 14.54 -6.39 -2.31
N CYS A 236 13.41 -5.85 -1.85
CA CYS A 236 13.28 -5.24 -0.53
C CYS A 236 13.09 -6.30 0.57
N GLN A 237 12.99 -5.84 1.83
CA GLN A 237 12.48 -6.67 2.92
C GLN A 237 11.06 -7.13 2.57
N LYS A 238 10.79 -8.42 2.63
CA LYS A 238 9.56 -9.01 2.12
C LYS A 238 9.11 -10.22 2.91
N ARG A 239 7.79 -10.46 2.94
CA ARG A 239 7.18 -11.65 3.55
C ARG A 239 5.91 -12.03 2.80
N LEU A 240 5.62 -13.34 2.75
CA LEU A 240 4.36 -13.89 2.26
C LEU A 240 3.67 -14.62 3.41
N ASP A 241 2.50 -14.15 3.77
CA ASP A 241 1.63 -14.78 4.77
C ASP A 241 0.44 -15.44 4.05
N VAL A 242 0.25 -16.72 4.34
CA VAL A 242 -0.87 -17.49 3.80
C VAL A 242 -1.89 -17.70 4.90
N VAL A 243 -3.11 -17.16 4.72
CA VAL A 243 -4.21 -17.32 5.68
C VAL A 243 -4.92 -18.63 5.40
N PRO A 244 -4.84 -19.64 6.29
CA PRO A 244 -5.46 -20.95 6.06
C PRO A 244 -6.95 -20.82 5.86
N ARG A 245 -7.52 -21.62 4.95
CA ARG A 245 -8.96 -21.70 4.64
C ARG A 245 -9.58 -20.42 4.07
N ALA A 246 -8.84 -19.35 3.88
CA ALA A 246 -9.32 -18.13 3.25
C ALA A 246 -9.38 -18.28 1.73
N THR A 247 -10.46 -17.79 1.12
CA THR A 247 -10.59 -17.56 -0.31
C THR A 247 -10.07 -16.15 -0.67
N HIS A 248 -10.24 -15.71 -1.93
CA HIS A 248 -9.76 -14.42 -2.42
C HIS A 248 -10.26 -13.22 -1.62
N LEU A 249 -11.50 -13.26 -1.14
CA LEU A 249 -12.15 -12.13 -0.49
C LEU A 249 -12.01 -12.13 1.03
N PHE A 250 -11.49 -13.21 1.64
CA PHE A 250 -11.36 -13.37 3.09
C PHE A 250 -12.72 -13.20 3.80
N GLU A 251 -13.74 -13.91 3.30
CA GLU A 251 -15.10 -13.85 3.83
C GLU A 251 -15.35 -14.91 4.91
N GLU A 252 -14.45 -15.88 5.02
CA GLU A 252 -14.55 -16.94 6.01
C GLU A 252 -14.27 -16.40 7.42
N PRO A 253 -14.96 -16.91 8.46
CA PRO A 253 -14.81 -16.42 9.82
C PRO A 253 -13.35 -16.40 10.30
N GLY A 254 -12.90 -15.26 10.82
CA GLY A 254 -11.56 -15.04 11.37
C GLY A 254 -10.47 -14.77 10.32
N THR A 255 -10.78 -14.88 9.02
CA THR A 255 -9.74 -14.72 7.97
C THR A 255 -9.40 -13.26 7.71
N LEU A 256 -10.37 -12.36 7.76
CA LEU A 256 -10.13 -10.93 7.63
C LEU A 256 -9.45 -10.35 8.89
N GLU A 257 -9.75 -10.88 10.06
CA GLU A 257 -9.07 -10.57 11.32
C GLU A 257 -7.59 -10.97 11.23
N ALA A 258 -7.26 -12.13 10.69
CA ALA A 258 -5.87 -12.55 10.47
C ALA A 258 -5.13 -11.60 9.51
N VAL A 259 -5.81 -11.08 8.48
CA VAL A 259 -5.26 -10.01 7.61
C VAL A 259 -4.95 -8.76 8.40
N VAL A 260 -5.87 -8.34 9.28
CA VAL A 260 -5.70 -7.16 10.15
C VAL A 260 -4.48 -7.33 11.04
N GLU A 261 -4.37 -8.44 11.76
CA GLU A 261 -3.26 -8.73 12.67
C GLU A 261 -1.90 -8.70 11.95
N ALA A 262 -1.80 -9.41 10.81
CA ALA A 262 -0.60 -9.42 10.00
C ALA A 262 -0.24 -8.00 9.49
N SER A 263 -1.24 -7.21 9.09
CA SER A 263 -1.06 -5.84 8.59
C SER A 263 -0.60 -4.90 9.69
N ILE A 264 -1.22 -4.94 10.88
CA ILE A 264 -0.83 -4.12 12.03
C ILE A 264 0.62 -4.45 12.41
N GLY A 265 0.96 -5.73 12.59
CA GLY A 265 2.32 -6.14 12.96
C GLY A 265 3.36 -5.68 11.94
N TRP A 266 3.06 -5.80 10.64
CA TRP A 266 3.98 -5.36 9.59
C TRP A 266 4.15 -3.85 9.54
N LEU A 267 3.05 -3.10 9.55
CA LEU A 267 3.07 -1.64 9.46
C LEU A 267 3.69 -1.01 10.70
N ALA A 268 3.42 -1.53 11.90
CA ALA A 268 4.03 -1.05 13.13
C ALA A 268 5.54 -1.26 13.18
N ALA A 269 6.04 -2.32 12.54
CA ALA A 269 7.48 -2.59 12.47
C ALA A 269 8.21 -1.74 11.41
N HIS A 270 7.53 -1.27 10.36
CA HIS A 270 8.17 -0.65 9.20
C HIS A 270 7.72 0.78 8.92
N VAL A 271 6.62 1.26 9.54
CA VAL A 271 6.19 2.66 9.51
C VAL A 271 6.45 3.24 10.90
N PRO A 272 7.71 3.62 11.22
CA PRO A 272 8.08 4.06 12.56
C PRO A 272 7.40 5.39 12.92
N GLU A 273 7.08 5.55 14.21
CA GLU A 273 6.72 6.85 14.79
C GLU A 273 7.82 7.86 14.46
N MET A 274 7.45 9.09 14.16
CA MET A 274 8.45 10.16 14.10
C MET A 274 9.05 10.32 15.51
N SER A 275 10.35 10.02 15.65
CA SER A 275 11.05 10.27 16.90
C SER A 275 10.95 11.75 17.27
N ASP A 276 10.72 12.05 18.54
CA ASP A 276 10.62 13.42 19.10
C ASP A 276 11.89 14.27 18.90
N ASP A 277 13.00 13.66 18.49
CA ASP A 277 14.30 14.30 18.28
C ASP A 277 14.28 15.40 17.19
N ARG A 278 13.32 15.40 16.25
CA ARG A 278 13.20 16.47 15.27
C ARG A 278 12.39 17.69 15.71
N ARG A 279 11.79 17.64 16.90
CA ARG A 279 11.06 18.79 17.47
C ARG A 279 11.98 19.78 18.19
N MET A 280 13.23 19.42 18.42
CA MET A 280 14.19 20.28 19.15
C MET A 280 14.95 21.26 18.24
N ASP A 281 14.97 21.05 16.92
CA ASP A 281 15.70 21.91 15.98
C ASP A 281 14.92 23.12 15.43
N GLU A 282 13.63 23.28 15.82
CA GLU A 282 12.78 24.40 15.36
C GLU A 282 12.41 25.40 16.48
N ARG A 283 13.19 25.48 17.58
CA ARG A 283 13.01 26.52 18.63
C ARG A 283 14.07 27.60 18.56
#